data_73de9b406ac183fa3d62eb4228725d88
#
_entry.id   73de9b406ac183fa3d62eb4228725d88
#
_cell.length_a   1.000
_cell.length_b   1.000
_cell.length_c   1.000
_cell.angle_alpha   90.00
_cell.angle_beta   90.00
_cell.angle_gamma   90.00
#
_symmetry.space_group_name_H-M   'P 1'
#
loop_
_entity.id
_entity.type
_entity.pdbx_description
1 polymer ?
#
loop_
_entity_poly.entity_id
_entity_poly.type
_entity_poly.pdbx_seq_one_letter_code
_entity_poly.pdbx_strand_id
1 'polypeptide(L)'
;MKKQLMLMLVVASMLASCTVVRQGEVGVKRKLGKLQDKTYPPGTVGYNPFTATVIKVPVRTVNVEITSNLPSKEGLNVNAVISILYRIKPEYAPNIIESIGDNYEEVVINSVFRSASADVCSRFFAKDMHTAQRSVIEKEITERMSSVLGDRGFDIEAVLLKTIRLPQGLSRAVEEKLEAEQDAQRMEFLLQREKLEAKRKLVEAEGIRDAQRVISQGLSKEILHWQSIEAFKQLADSPNSKVIITNGEAPLLMNEIKSN
;
A
#
# COMPACT_ATOMS: atom_id res chain seq x y z
N MET A 1 -73.27 -15.50 13.30
CA MET A 1 -72.25 -16.20 14.08
C MET A 1 -71.03 -16.55 13.22
N LYS A 2 -71.11 -17.27 12.08
CA LYS A 2 -69.95 -17.64 11.25
C LYS A 2 -69.17 -16.44 10.71
N LYS A 3 -69.81 -15.33 10.24
CA LYS A 3 -69.07 -14.12 9.76
C LYS A 3 -68.32 -13.39 10.88
N GLN A 4 -68.86 -13.34 12.08
CA GLN A 4 -68.22 -12.73 13.25
C GLN A 4 -66.95 -13.56 13.69
N LEU A 5 -67.11 -14.90 13.66
CA LEU A 5 -66.01 -15.81 13.98
C LEU A 5 -64.86 -15.67 12.93
N MET A 6 -65.24 -15.56 11.67
CA MET A 6 -64.23 -15.36 10.56
C MET A 6 -63.52 -14.00 10.66
N LEU A 7 -64.28 -12.95 11.02
CA LEU A 7 -63.68 -11.61 11.26
C LEU A 7 -62.73 -11.62 12.46
N MET A 8 -63.10 -12.31 13.54
CA MET A 8 -62.25 -12.46 14.73
C MET A 8 -60.98 -13.26 14.43
N LEU A 9 -61.04 -14.26 13.57
CA LEU A 9 -59.90 -15.08 13.16
C LEU A 9 -58.95 -14.28 12.26
N VAL A 10 -59.43 -13.43 11.36
CA VAL A 10 -58.65 -12.52 10.53
C VAL A 10 -57.97 -11.43 11.38
N VAL A 11 -58.69 -10.87 12.36
CA VAL A 11 -58.10 -9.90 13.30
C VAL A 11 -57.05 -10.54 14.18
N ALA A 12 -57.28 -11.77 14.67
CA ALA A 12 -56.28 -12.51 15.45
C ALA A 12 -55.04 -12.87 14.65
N SER A 13 -55.15 -13.18 13.33
CA SER A 13 -54.01 -13.44 12.47
C SER A 13 -53.18 -12.18 12.14
N MET A 14 -53.82 -11.00 12.11
CA MET A 14 -53.13 -9.71 11.93
C MET A 14 -52.34 -9.24 13.18
N LEU A 15 -52.66 -9.79 14.36
CA LEU A 15 -51.98 -9.43 15.62
C LEU A 15 -50.70 -10.19 15.87
N ALA A 16 -50.41 -11.23 15.11
CA ALA A 16 -49.17 -12.01 15.22
C ALA A 16 -48.24 -11.71 14.06
N SER A 17 -47.26 -10.81 14.26
CA SER A 17 -46.19 -10.56 13.32
C SER A 17 -44.89 -11.22 13.83
N CYS A 18 -44.16 -11.82 12.90
CA CYS A 18 -42.86 -12.38 13.19
C CYS A 18 -41.80 -11.61 12.41
N THR A 19 -40.72 -11.25 13.07
CA THR A 19 -39.52 -10.74 12.41
C THR A 19 -38.40 -11.75 12.46
N VAL A 20 -37.58 -11.78 11.43
CA VAL A 20 -36.42 -12.66 11.38
C VAL A 20 -35.16 -11.84 11.76
N VAL A 21 -34.45 -12.30 12.78
CA VAL A 21 -33.12 -11.85 13.16
C VAL A 21 -32.14 -12.71 12.37
N ARG A 22 -31.30 -12.08 11.57
CA ARG A 22 -30.33 -12.78 10.72
C ARG A 22 -29.11 -13.26 11.51
N GLN A 23 -28.35 -14.20 10.94
CA GLN A 23 -27.06 -14.56 11.52
C GLN A 23 -26.12 -13.36 11.54
N GLY A 24 -25.41 -13.16 12.67
CA GLY A 24 -24.55 -11.99 12.89
C GLY A 24 -25.31 -10.75 13.38
N GLU A 25 -26.58 -10.89 13.73
CA GLU A 25 -27.39 -9.85 14.37
C GLU A 25 -28.02 -10.42 15.67
N VAL A 26 -28.30 -9.53 16.62
CA VAL A 26 -29.16 -9.84 17.77
C VAL A 26 -30.35 -8.92 17.79
N GLY A 27 -31.51 -9.46 18.18
CA GLY A 27 -32.73 -8.69 18.33
C GLY A 27 -32.86 -8.13 19.74
N VAL A 28 -33.13 -6.83 19.85
CA VAL A 28 -33.52 -6.18 21.12
C VAL A 28 -34.96 -5.74 20.99
N LYS A 29 -35.83 -6.24 21.86
CA LYS A 29 -37.28 -5.96 21.81
C LYS A 29 -37.62 -4.73 22.63
N ARG A 30 -38.28 -3.75 22.01
CA ARG A 30 -38.84 -2.58 22.68
C ARG A 30 -40.36 -2.75 22.73
N LYS A 31 -40.95 -2.81 23.93
CA LYS A 31 -42.37 -2.95 24.16
C LYS A 31 -42.92 -1.70 24.84
N LEU A 32 -43.89 -1.04 24.20
CA LEU A 32 -44.51 0.19 24.71
C LEU A 32 -43.51 1.24 25.17
N GLY A 33 -42.43 1.42 24.40
CA GLY A 33 -41.37 2.36 24.68
C GLY A 33 -40.27 1.85 25.63
N LYS A 34 -40.47 0.75 26.36
CA LYS A 34 -39.46 0.15 27.25
C LYS A 34 -38.65 -0.92 26.53
N LEU A 35 -37.33 -0.86 26.62
CA LEU A 35 -36.44 -1.92 26.17
C LEU A 35 -36.52 -3.11 27.12
N GLN A 36 -36.35 -4.30 26.55
CA GLN A 36 -36.23 -5.53 27.34
C GLN A 36 -34.72 -5.88 27.39
N ASP A 37 -34.22 -6.20 28.56
CA ASP A 37 -32.82 -6.59 28.79
C ASP A 37 -32.44 -7.92 28.12
N LYS A 38 -33.44 -8.60 27.54
CA LYS A 38 -33.26 -9.89 26.87
C LYS A 38 -32.86 -9.69 25.40
N THR A 39 -31.71 -10.22 25.03
CA THR A 39 -31.30 -10.38 23.63
C THR A 39 -31.94 -11.61 23.01
N TYR A 40 -32.38 -11.47 21.77
CA TYR A 40 -32.93 -12.57 20.99
C TYR A 40 -31.88 -13.03 19.98
N PRO A 41 -31.49 -14.31 20.02
CA PRO A 41 -30.51 -14.84 19.06
C PRO A 41 -31.09 -14.90 17.64
N PRO A 42 -30.26 -15.18 16.61
CA PRO A 42 -30.70 -15.37 15.25
C PRO A 42 -31.85 -16.40 15.17
N GLY A 43 -32.89 -16.06 14.41
CA GLY A 43 -34.09 -16.87 14.26
C GLY A 43 -35.34 -16.03 14.16
N THR A 44 -36.48 -16.66 14.27
CA THR A 44 -37.82 -16.02 14.20
C THR A 44 -38.22 -15.51 15.57
N VAL A 45 -38.50 -14.22 15.67
CA VAL A 45 -38.97 -13.58 16.91
C VAL A 45 -40.40 -13.10 16.71
N GLY A 46 -41.32 -13.67 17.49
CA GLY A 46 -42.70 -13.25 17.50
C GLY A 46 -42.87 -11.94 18.29
N TYR A 47 -43.63 -11.01 17.74
CA TYR A 47 -43.94 -9.75 18.40
C TYR A 47 -45.31 -9.23 17.91
N ASN A 48 -45.92 -8.38 18.69
CA ASN A 48 -47.13 -7.67 18.28
C ASN A 48 -46.74 -6.30 17.69
N PRO A 49 -47.02 -6.03 16.40
CA PRO A 49 -46.55 -4.81 15.72
C PRO A 49 -47.17 -3.53 16.30
N PHE A 50 -48.32 -3.61 17.00
CA PHE A 50 -48.96 -2.45 17.62
C PHE A 50 -48.30 -2.04 18.94
N THR A 51 -47.63 -2.96 19.64
CA THR A 51 -47.14 -2.72 21.00
C THR A 51 -45.61 -2.92 21.13
N ALA A 52 -44.99 -3.54 20.15
CA ALA A 52 -43.55 -3.87 20.23
C ALA A 52 -42.86 -3.67 18.92
N THR A 53 -41.55 -3.36 18.98
CA THR A 53 -40.62 -3.29 17.85
C THR A 53 -39.39 -4.09 18.19
N VAL A 54 -38.80 -4.77 17.22
CA VAL A 54 -37.54 -5.48 17.39
C VAL A 54 -36.43 -4.71 16.64
N ILE A 55 -35.49 -4.18 17.41
CA ILE A 55 -34.29 -3.49 16.90
C ILE A 55 -33.23 -4.55 16.63
N LYS A 56 -32.68 -4.55 15.45
CA LYS A 56 -31.62 -5.49 15.04
C LYS A 56 -30.29 -4.82 15.22
N VAL A 57 -29.41 -5.40 16.02
CA VAL A 57 -28.08 -4.89 16.31
C VAL A 57 -27.05 -5.83 15.69
N PRO A 58 -26.18 -5.37 14.78
CA PRO A 58 -25.13 -6.21 14.22
C PRO A 58 -24.09 -6.55 15.30
N VAL A 59 -23.80 -7.85 15.45
CA VAL A 59 -22.76 -8.36 16.35
C VAL A 59 -21.58 -8.98 15.61
N ARG A 60 -21.64 -8.93 14.28
CA ARG A 60 -20.50 -9.22 13.40
C ARG A 60 -19.64 -7.98 13.28
N THR A 61 -18.43 -8.17 12.74
CA THR A 61 -17.55 -7.03 12.40
C THR A 61 -18.21 -6.11 11.38
N VAL A 62 -18.31 -4.85 11.74
CA VAL A 62 -18.81 -3.75 10.91
C VAL A 62 -17.68 -2.82 10.59
N ASN A 63 -17.67 -2.30 9.37
CA ASN A 63 -16.73 -1.28 8.93
C ASN A 63 -17.44 0.07 8.81
N VAL A 64 -16.96 1.07 9.55
CA VAL A 64 -17.38 2.46 9.42
C VAL A 64 -16.26 3.28 8.81
N GLU A 65 -16.56 3.95 7.71
CA GLU A 65 -15.62 4.86 7.06
C GLU A 65 -15.91 6.31 7.46
N ILE A 66 -14.88 6.99 7.93
CA ILE A 66 -14.96 8.37 8.40
C ILE A 66 -13.91 9.20 7.67
N THR A 67 -14.32 10.34 7.15
CA THR A 67 -13.38 11.37 6.71
C THR A 67 -13.17 12.36 7.84
N SER A 68 -11.93 12.53 8.28
CA SER A 68 -11.58 13.41 9.39
C SER A 68 -10.30 14.20 9.12
N ASN A 69 -10.22 15.38 9.72
CA ASN A 69 -8.99 16.15 9.76
C ASN A 69 -8.21 15.78 11.03
N LEU A 70 -7.01 15.25 10.83
CA LEU A 70 -6.10 14.83 11.89
C LEU A 70 -5.09 15.94 12.18
N PRO A 71 -5.02 16.46 13.41
CA PRO A 71 -4.01 17.45 13.78
C PRO A 71 -2.63 16.78 13.86
N SER A 72 -1.61 17.41 13.30
CA SER A 72 -0.23 16.97 13.43
C SER A 72 0.51 17.74 14.53
N LYS A 73 1.68 17.25 14.93
CA LYS A 73 2.56 17.88 15.93
C LYS A 73 2.98 19.31 15.55
N GLU A 74 3.09 19.60 14.28
CA GLU A 74 3.41 20.91 13.73
C GLU A 74 2.20 21.84 13.55
N GLY A 75 1.01 21.43 14.02
CA GLY A 75 -0.20 22.22 13.92
C GLY A 75 -0.87 22.20 12.55
N LEU A 76 -0.46 21.28 11.65
CA LEU A 76 -1.10 21.09 10.35
C LEU A 76 -2.29 20.14 10.46
N ASN A 77 -3.35 20.42 9.71
CA ASN A 77 -4.48 19.52 9.58
C ASN A 77 -4.30 18.62 8.35
N VAL A 78 -4.21 17.32 8.61
CA VAL A 78 -4.09 16.28 7.57
C VAL A 78 -5.47 15.67 7.33
N ASN A 79 -5.98 15.77 6.12
CA ASN A 79 -7.25 15.15 5.76
C ASN A 79 -7.03 13.65 5.50
N ALA A 80 -7.75 12.80 6.25
CA ALA A 80 -7.64 11.35 6.13
C ALA A 80 -9.00 10.67 6.03
N VAL A 81 -9.05 9.60 5.25
CA VAL A 81 -10.14 8.64 5.22
C VAL A 81 -9.73 7.45 6.08
N ILE A 82 -10.53 7.16 7.09
CA ILE A 82 -10.24 6.14 8.10
C ILE A 82 -11.34 5.09 8.07
N SER A 83 -10.95 3.84 8.22
CA SER A 83 -11.84 2.69 8.35
C SER A 83 -11.72 2.16 9.78
N ILE A 84 -12.83 2.10 10.50
CA ILE A 84 -12.90 1.57 11.85
C ILE A 84 -13.63 0.24 11.77
N LEU A 85 -12.94 -0.84 12.13
CA LEU A 85 -13.50 -2.18 12.25
C LEU A 85 -13.87 -2.43 13.72
N TYR A 86 -15.14 -2.66 13.96
CA TYR A 86 -15.64 -2.92 15.31
C TYR A 86 -16.76 -3.96 15.28
N ARG A 87 -17.02 -4.54 16.42
CA ARG A 87 -18.20 -5.37 16.69
C ARG A 87 -18.81 -5.04 18.05
N ILE A 88 -20.08 -5.36 18.21
CA ILE A 88 -20.80 -5.22 19.48
C ILE A 88 -20.84 -6.57 20.17
N LYS A 89 -20.52 -6.59 21.46
CA LYS A 89 -20.72 -7.78 22.29
C LYS A 89 -22.21 -8.02 22.50
N PRO A 90 -22.75 -9.22 22.18
CA PRO A 90 -24.20 -9.49 22.18
C PRO A 90 -24.92 -9.14 23.50
N GLU A 91 -24.24 -9.36 24.63
CA GLU A 91 -24.77 -9.09 25.97
C GLU A 91 -24.96 -7.60 26.26
N TYR A 92 -24.19 -6.72 25.59
CA TYR A 92 -24.28 -5.27 25.77
C TYR A 92 -25.26 -4.58 24.83
N ALA A 93 -25.78 -5.28 23.82
CA ALA A 93 -26.67 -4.69 22.83
C ALA A 93 -27.88 -3.95 23.42
N PRO A 94 -28.60 -4.48 24.45
CA PRO A 94 -29.68 -3.73 25.06
C PRO A 94 -29.24 -2.44 25.72
N ASN A 95 -28.11 -2.46 26.46
CA ASN A 95 -27.60 -1.30 27.17
C ASN A 95 -27.12 -0.20 26.19
N ILE A 96 -26.53 -0.59 25.06
CA ILE A 96 -26.11 0.35 24.00
C ILE A 96 -27.34 1.07 23.43
N ILE A 97 -28.38 0.31 23.08
CA ILE A 97 -29.58 0.90 22.51
C ILE A 97 -30.34 1.75 23.56
N GLU A 98 -30.33 1.38 24.84
CA GLU A 98 -30.97 2.13 25.89
C GLU A 98 -30.25 3.46 26.20
N SER A 99 -28.92 3.40 26.34
CA SER A 99 -28.13 4.55 26.80
C SER A 99 -27.71 5.51 25.66
N ILE A 100 -27.60 4.99 24.42
CA ILE A 100 -27.07 5.75 23.29
C ILE A 100 -28.12 5.87 22.16
N GLY A 101 -28.89 4.81 21.93
CA GLY A 101 -29.85 4.74 20.83
C GLY A 101 -29.33 4.01 19.61
N ASP A 102 -30.11 4.10 18.52
CA ASP A 102 -29.81 3.40 17.27
C ASP A 102 -28.62 4.02 16.50
N ASN A 103 -28.28 5.29 16.79
CA ASN A 103 -27.21 6.06 16.13
C ASN A 103 -25.89 5.99 16.88
N TYR A 104 -25.60 4.88 17.57
CA TYR A 104 -24.37 4.71 18.37
C TYR A 104 -23.08 4.89 17.56
N GLU A 105 -23.07 4.60 16.26
CA GLU A 105 -21.93 4.81 15.36
C GLU A 105 -21.56 6.29 15.29
N GLU A 106 -22.55 7.13 15.03
CA GLU A 106 -22.31 8.57 14.85
C GLU A 106 -22.04 9.27 16.21
N VAL A 107 -22.82 8.91 17.23
CA VAL A 107 -22.77 9.58 18.54
C VAL A 107 -21.52 9.17 19.33
N VAL A 108 -21.19 7.88 19.36
CA VAL A 108 -20.16 7.36 20.26
C VAL A 108 -18.89 7.00 19.48
N ILE A 109 -18.98 6.16 18.45
CA ILE A 109 -17.78 5.69 17.74
C ILE A 109 -17.05 6.85 17.08
N ASN A 110 -17.77 7.71 16.34
CA ASN A 110 -17.16 8.88 15.69
C ASN A 110 -16.60 9.89 16.69
N SER A 111 -17.29 10.12 17.82
CA SER A 111 -16.85 11.08 18.83
C SER A 111 -15.59 10.60 19.55
N VAL A 112 -15.56 9.32 19.96
CA VAL A 112 -14.40 8.71 20.60
C VAL A 112 -13.22 8.64 19.63
N PHE A 113 -13.48 8.28 18.36
CA PHE A 113 -12.47 8.27 17.33
C PHE A 113 -11.83 9.65 17.14
N ARG A 114 -12.63 10.72 17.02
CA ARG A 114 -12.10 12.10 16.87
C ARG A 114 -11.23 12.49 18.03
N SER A 115 -11.63 12.16 19.26
CA SER A 115 -10.82 12.43 20.45
C SER A 115 -9.53 11.61 20.48
N ALA A 116 -9.63 10.29 20.24
CA ALA A 116 -8.47 9.40 20.23
C ALA A 116 -7.47 9.75 19.11
N SER A 117 -7.98 10.04 17.92
CA SER A 117 -7.14 10.40 16.77
C SER A 117 -6.44 11.75 16.98
N ALA A 118 -7.11 12.74 17.55
CA ALA A 118 -6.49 14.02 17.87
C ALA A 118 -5.37 13.86 18.91
N ASP A 119 -5.61 13.07 19.95
CA ASP A 119 -4.67 12.78 21.03
C ASP A 119 -3.40 12.07 20.53
N VAL A 120 -3.58 11.08 19.66
CA VAL A 120 -2.49 10.31 19.09
C VAL A 120 -1.75 11.09 18.00
N CYS A 121 -2.49 11.61 17.00
CA CYS A 121 -1.88 12.24 15.83
C CYS A 121 -1.14 13.52 16.15
N SER A 122 -1.54 14.26 17.20
CA SER A 122 -0.83 15.47 17.66
C SER A 122 0.60 15.22 18.15
N ARG A 123 0.99 13.97 18.36
CA ARG A 123 2.36 13.57 18.74
C ARG A 123 3.27 13.27 17.54
N PHE A 124 2.70 13.10 16.35
CA PHE A 124 3.40 12.72 15.13
C PHE A 124 3.44 13.87 14.12
N PHE A 125 4.51 13.95 13.35
CA PHE A 125 4.59 14.88 12.22
C PHE A 125 3.68 14.41 11.07
N ALA A 126 3.15 15.35 10.29
CA ALA A 126 2.28 15.04 9.15
C ALA A 126 2.93 14.09 8.13
N LYS A 127 4.24 14.24 7.88
CA LYS A 127 5.03 13.35 7.02
C LYS A 127 5.08 11.90 7.54
N ASP A 128 5.15 11.72 8.87
CA ASP A 128 5.29 10.41 9.51
C ASP A 128 3.98 9.60 9.42
N MET A 129 2.83 10.28 9.34
CA MET A 129 1.53 9.64 9.12
C MET A 129 1.45 8.91 7.78
N HIS A 130 2.25 9.34 6.79
CA HIS A 130 2.29 8.76 5.44
C HIS A 130 3.35 7.67 5.26
N THR A 131 4.23 7.48 6.24
CA THR A 131 5.40 6.60 6.17
C THR A 131 5.27 5.36 7.07
N ALA A 132 6.39 4.79 7.44
CA ALA A 132 6.49 3.59 8.29
C ALA A 132 5.84 3.74 9.69
N GLN A 133 5.63 4.97 10.18
CA GLN A 133 4.98 5.22 11.47
C GLN A 133 3.46 5.05 11.44
N ARG A 134 2.86 4.90 10.26
CA ARG A 134 1.42 4.73 10.08
C ARG A 134 0.85 3.57 10.91
N SER A 135 1.49 2.42 10.91
CA SER A 135 1.06 1.24 11.66
C SER A 135 1.10 1.46 13.18
N VAL A 136 2.06 2.26 13.67
CA VAL A 136 2.14 2.64 15.08
C VAL A 136 0.97 3.53 15.46
N ILE A 137 0.66 4.54 14.62
CA ILE A 137 -0.48 5.44 14.81
C ILE A 137 -1.81 4.67 14.82
N GLU A 138 -2.01 3.78 13.84
CA GLU A 138 -3.20 2.93 13.76
C GLU A 138 -3.37 2.09 15.03
N LYS A 139 -2.30 1.50 15.53
CA LYS A 139 -2.29 0.71 16.76
C LYS A 139 -2.61 1.55 18.00
N GLU A 140 -1.96 2.69 18.18
CA GLU A 140 -2.21 3.59 19.31
C GLU A 140 -3.65 4.12 19.33
N ILE A 141 -4.21 4.47 18.16
CA ILE A 141 -5.62 4.88 18.06
C ILE A 141 -6.55 3.71 18.43
N THR A 142 -6.26 2.50 17.93
CA THR A 142 -7.04 1.30 18.25
C THR A 142 -7.03 1.03 19.75
N GLU A 143 -5.88 1.06 20.40
CA GLU A 143 -5.73 0.85 21.84
C GLU A 143 -6.48 1.92 22.64
N ARG A 144 -6.36 3.21 22.23
CA ARG A 144 -7.06 4.30 22.88
C ARG A 144 -8.56 4.20 22.77
N MET A 145 -9.08 3.85 21.59
CA MET A 145 -10.51 3.60 21.39
C MET A 145 -10.99 2.40 22.18
N SER A 146 -10.23 1.30 22.17
CA SER A 146 -10.57 0.08 22.91
C SER A 146 -10.64 0.33 24.41
N SER A 147 -9.76 1.16 24.99
CA SER A 147 -9.78 1.51 26.41
C SER A 147 -11.04 2.29 26.83
N VAL A 148 -11.62 3.09 25.92
CA VAL A 148 -12.82 3.91 26.20
C VAL A 148 -14.12 3.16 25.89
N LEU A 149 -14.12 2.36 24.81
CA LEU A 149 -15.31 1.72 24.27
C LEU A 149 -15.50 0.28 24.75
N GLY A 150 -14.42 -0.37 25.20
CA GLY A 150 -14.44 -1.76 25.67
C GLY A 150 -15.40 -1.99 26.81
N ASP A 151 -15.44 -1.10 27.81
CA ASP A 151 -16.34 -1.15 28.96
C ASP A 151 -17.80 -0.87 28.60
N ARG A 152 -18.02 -0.25 27.44
CA ARG A 152 -19.37 0.03 26.92
C ARG A 152 -19.91 -1.09 26.00
N GLY A 153 -19.14 -2.17 25.82
CA GLY A 153 -19.54 -3.33 25.04
C GLY A 153 -19.18 -3.28 23.56
N PHE A 154 -18.36 -2.32 23.14
CA PHE A 154 -17.78 -2.31 21.81
C PHE A 154 -16.39 -2.98 21.83
N ASP A 155 -16.15 -3.80 20.85
CA ASP A 155 -14.86 -4.44 20.61
C ASP A 155 -14.27 -3.85 19.34
N ILE A 156 -13.21 -3.03 19.47
CA ILE A 156 -12.53 -2.38 18.35
C ILE A 156 -11.45 -3.32 17.84
N GLU A 157 -11.62 -3.85 16.65
CA GLU A 157 -10.68 -4.81 16.06
C GLU A 157 -9.48 -4.10 15.42
N ALA A 158 -9.73 -3.05 14.66
CA ALA A 158 -8.68 -2.25 14.02
C ALA A 158 -9.18 -0.87 13.62
N VAL A 159 -8.26 0.08 13.61
CA VAL A 159 -8.43 1.39 12.97
C VAL A 159 -7.38 1.49 11.86
N LEU A 160 -7.83 1.71 10.63
CA LEU A 160 -7.00 1.72 9.44
C LEU A 160 -7.07 3.09 8.75
N LEU A 161 -5.94 3.71 8.56
CA LEU A 161 -5.81 4.96 7.81
C LEU A 161 -5.80 4.64 6.31
N LYS A 162 -6.88 4.81 5.56
CA LYS A 162 -6.94 4.46 4.13
C LYS A 162 -6.20 5.44 3.24
N THR A 163 -6.60 6.68 3.27
CA THR A 163 -6.04 7.75 2.43
C THR A 163 -5.63 8.90 3.31
N ILE A 164 -4.43 9.39 3.11
CA ILE A 164 -3.89 10.54 3.83
C ILE A 164 -3.57 11.61 2.78
N ARG A 165 -4.18 12.78 2.91
CA ARG A 165 -3.93 13.92 2.03
C ARG A 165 -3.24 15.01 2.83
N LEU A 166 -1.98 15.26 2.50
CA LEU A 166 -1.21 16.35 3.08
C LEU A 166 -1.70 17.71 2.53
N PRO A 167 -1.58 18.80 3.31
CA PRO A 167 -1.78 20.14 2.79
C PRO A 167 -0.85 20.42 1.60
N GLN A 168 -1.34 21.14 0.59
CA GLN A 168 -0.64 21.34 -0.70
C GLN A 168 0.78 21.89 -0.56
N GLY A 169 1.00 22.83 0.39
CA GLY A 169 2.34 23.38 0.63
C GLY A 169 3.34 22.35 1.16
N LEU A 170 2.90 21.48 2.08
CA LEU A 170 3.73 20.42 2.61
C LEU A 170 3.97 19.31 1.58
N SER A 171 2.95 18.95 0.80
CA SER A 171 3.08 17.96 -0.28
C SER A 171 4.18 18.37 -1.26
N ARG A 172 4.15 19.62 -1.74
CA ARG A 172 5.19 20.14 -2.64
C ARG A 172 6.58 20.12 -2.03
N ALA A 173 6.73 20.57 -0.79
CA ALA A 173 8.03 20.57 -0.12
C ALA A 173 8.59 19.16 0.08
N VAL A 174 7.72 18.17 0.35
CA VAL A 174 8.11 16.76 0.45
C VAL A 174 8.48 16.19 -0.92
N GLU A 175 7.72 16.52 -1.98
CA GLU A 175 8.01 16.11 -3.36
C GLU A 175 9.35 16.68 -3.83
N GLU A 176 9.58 17.98 -3.68
CA GLU A 176 10.84 18.65 -4.03
C GLU A 176 12.05 18.05 -3.27
N LYS A 177 11.87 17.77 -1.98
CA LYS A 177 12.93 17.13 -1.19
C LYS A 177 13.21 15.71 -1.68
N LEU A 178 12.18 14.93 -1.97
CA LEU A 178 12.32 13.56 -2.46
C LEU A 178 12.99 13.53 -3.84
N GLU A 179 12.63 14.46 -4.72
CA GLU A 179 13.24 14.63 -6.04
C GLU A 179 14.73 14.95 -5.90
N ALA A 180 15.08 15.91 -5.02
CA ALA A 180 16.48 16.26 -4.77
C ALA A 180 17.28 15.08 -4.16
N GLU A 181 16.69 14.30 -3.26
CA GLU A 181 17.32 13.10 -2.70
C GLU A 181 17.54 12.02 -3.78
N GLN A 182 16.55 11.82 -4.66
CA GLN A 182 16.66 10.86 -5.76
C GLN A 182 17.71 11.30 -6.79
N ASP A 183 17.78 12.58 -7.11
CA ASP A 183 18.82 13.12 -8.01
C ASP A 183 20.22 12.99 -7.41
N ALA A 184 20.37 13.22 -6.11
CA ALA A 184 21.64 13.00 -5.42
C ALA A 184 22.06 11.52 -5.46
N GLN A 185 21.15 10.60 -5.18
CA GLN A 185 21.41 9.15 -5.29
C GLN A 185 21.75 8.74 -6.73
N ARG A 186 21.04 9.26 -7.72
CA ARG A 186 21.32 9.02 -9.13
C ARG A 186 22.72 9.50 -9.51
N MET A 187 23.12 10.68 -9.05
CA MET A 187 24.46 11.22 -9.30
C MET A 187 25.54 10.38 -8.65
N GLU A 188 25.31 9.87 -7.44
CA GLU A 188 26.23 8.96 -6.76
C GLU A 188 26.42 7.65 -7.55
N PHE A 189 25.34 7.04 -8.05
CA PHE A 189 25.41 5.86 -8.93
C PHE A 189 26.18 6.14 -10.23
N LEU A 190 25.95 7.30 -10.84
CA LEU A 190 26.69 7.72 -12.03
C LEU A 190 28.18 7.84 -11.74
N LEU A 191 28.56 8.49 -10.65
CA LEU A 191 29.95 8.62 -10.22
C LEU A 191 30.64 7.26 -9.96
N GLN A 192 29.91 6.35 -9.31
CA GLN A 192 30.40 4.98 -9.08
C GLN A 192 30.59 4.24 -10.40
N ARG A 193 29.66 4.34 -11.33
CA ARG A 193 29.76 3.73 -12.67
C ARG A 193 30.96 4.28 -13.44
N GLU A 194 31.13 5.59 -13.47
CA GLU A 194 32.27 6.24 -14.16
C GLU A 194 33.63 5.84 -13.56
N LYS A 195 33.69 5.74 -12.22
CA LYS A 195 34.90 5.24 -11.53
C LYS A 195 35.21 3.80 -11.90
N LEU A 196 34.19 2.94 -11.97
CA LEU A 196 34.38 1.54 -12.38
C LEU A 196 34.79 1.43 -13.85
N GLU A 197 34.22 2.26 -14.73
CA GLU A 197 34.60 2.29 -16.15
C GLU A 197 36.03 2.80 -16.35
N ALA A 198 36.42 3.86 -15.64
CA ALA A 198 37.78 4.33 -15.64
C ALA A 198 38.76 3.24 -15.17
N LYS A 199 38.46 2.53 -14.10
CA LYS A 199 39.25 1.41 -13.59
C LYS A 199 39.32 0.27 -14.61
N ARG A 200 38.19 -0.09 -15.25
CA ARG A 200 38.19 -1.09 -16.33
C ARG A 200 39.08 -0.72 -17.48
N LYS A 201 39.01 0.54 -17.97
CA LYS A 201 39.87 1.05 -19.05
C LYS A 201 41.34 1.03 -18.66
N LEU A 202 41.66 1.34 -17.41
CA LEU A 202 43.03 1.27 -16.91
C LEU A 202 43.55 -0.18 -16.93
N VAL A 203 42.79 -1.14 -16.40
CA VAL A 203 43.16 -2.56 -16.39
C VAL A 203 43.29 -3.11 -17.81
N GLU A 204 42.39 -2.70 -18.73
CA GLU A 204 42.46 -3.06 -20.14
C GLU A 204 43.75 -2.53 -20.81
N ALA A 205 44.06 -1.26 -20.57
CA ALA A 205 45.30 -0.66 -21.09
C ALA A 205 46.59 -1.32 -20.52
N GLU A 206 46.57 -1.67 -19.22
CA GLU A 206 47.63 -2.44 -18.59
C GLU A 206 47.77 -3.83 -19.21
N GLY A 207 46.66 -4.53 -19.43
CA GLY A 207 46.64 -5.83 -20.11
C GLY A 207 47.21 -5.77 -21.54
N ILE A 208 46.80 -4.75 -22.32
CA ILE A 208 47.32 -4.53 -23.66
C ILE A 208 48.83 -4.26 -23.62
N ARG A 209 49.28 -3.38 -22.71
CA ARG A 209 50.73 -3.08 -22.54
C ARG A 209 51.52 -4.35 -22.20
N ASP A 210 51.01 -5.16 -21.25
CA ASP A 210 51.69 -6.38 -20.83
C ASP A 210 51.69 -7.44 -21.94
N ALA A 211 50.60 -7.58 -22.67
CA ALA A 211 50.54 -8.44 -23.86
C ALA A 211 51.55 -8.00 -24.96
N GLN A 212 51.59 -6.69 -25.27
CA GLN A 212 52.53 -6.16 -26.23
C GLN A 212 54.00 -6.37 -25.79
N ARG A 213 54.29 -6.24 -24.49
CA ARG A 213 55.61 -6.52 -23.94
C ARG A 213 56.01 -7.97 -24.12
N VAL A 214 55.14 -8.92 -23.85
CA VAL A 214 55.37 -10.35 -24.04
C VAL A 214 55.60 -10.67 -25.53
N ILE A 215 54.73 -10.12 -26.40
CA ILE A 215 54.90 -10.29 -27.87
C ILE A 215 56.25 -9.71 -28.35
N SER A 216 56.60 -8.51 -27.91
CA SER A 216 57.87 -7.86 -28.33
C SER A 216 59.09 -8.62 -27.86
N GLN A 217 59.07 -9.28 -26.71
CA GLN A 217 60.18 -10.13 -26.24
C GLN A 217 60.35 -11.41 -27.06
N GLY A 218 59.24 -11.91 -27.66
CA GLY A 218 59.21 -13.11 -28.52
C GLY A 218 59.54 -12.81 -30.01
N LEU A 219 59.48 -11.52 -30.42
CA LEU A 219 59.68 -11.12 -31.83
C LEU A 219 61.14 -10.84 -32.11
N SER A 220 61.89 -11.85 -32.68
CA SER A 220 63.18 -11.60 -33.29
C SER A 220 63.02 -11.11 -34.76
N LYS A 221 64.00 -10.46 -35.29
CA LYS A 221 64.00 -10.02 -36.70
C LYS A 221 63.77 -11.19 -37.66
N GLU A 222 64.24 -12.37 -37.33
CA GLU A 222 64.08 -13.60 -38.09
C GLU A 222 62.68 -14.08 -38.10
N ILE A 223 61.99 -14.00 -36.97
CA ILE A 223 60.49 -14.38 -36.84
C ILE A 223 59.63 -13.41 -37.61
N LEU A 224 59.88 -12.11 -37.54
CA LEU A 224 59.20 -11.09 -38.33
C LEU A 224 59.38 -11.29 -39.83
N HIS A 225 60.62 -11.63 -40.26
CA HIS A 225 60.92 -11.91 -41.65
C HIS A 225 60.19 -13.20 -42.12
N TRP A 226 60.22 -14.24 -41.32
CA TRP A 226 59.48 -15.48 -41.62
C TRP A 226 57.95 -15.26 -41.72
N GLN A 227 57.37 -14.52 -40.78
CA GLN A 227 55.92 -14.18 -40.82
C GLN A 227 55.53 -13.33 -42.02
N SER A 228 56.39 -12.42 -42.45
CA SER A 228 56.14 -11.63 -43.65
C SER A 228 56.16 -12.50 -44.91
N ILE A 229 57.12 -13.47 -45.02
CA ILE A 229 57.14 -14.44 -46.11
C ILE A 229 55.86 -15.31 -46.13
N GLU A 230 55.39 -15.79 -44.99
CA GLU A 230 54.20 -16.61 -44.88
C GLU A 230 52.93 -15.80 -45.27
N ALA A 231 52.83 -14.52 -44.84
CA ALA A 231 51.77 -13.63 -45.26
C ALA A 231 51.79 -13.35 -46.79
N PHE A 232 52.95 -13.17 -47.38
CA PHE A 232 53.04 -13.05 -48.82
C PHE A 232 52.70 -14.31 -49.57
N LYS A 233 52.98 -15.49 -49.01
CA LYS A 233 52.56 -16.77 -49.58
C LYS A 233 51.05 -16.94 -49.58
N GLN A 234 50.43 -16.62 -48.46
CA GLN A 234 48.94 -16.61 -48.33
C GLN A 234 48.27 -15.60 -49.28
N LEU A 235 48.92 -14.42 -49.49
CA LEU A 235 48.45 -13.45 -50.48
C LEU A 235 48.56 -13.96 -51.92
N ALA A 236 49.64 -14.68 -52.25
CA ALA A 236 49.87 -15.25 -53.55
C ALA A 236 48.87 -16.37 -53.91
N ASP A 237 48.42 -17.14 -52.92
CA ASP A 237 47.42 -18.20 -53.06
C ASP A 237 45.96 -17.65 -53.11
N SER A 238 45.75 -16.33 -52.90
CA SER A 238 44.42 -15.72 -52.94
C SER A 238 43.99 -15.42 -54.38
N PRO A 239 42.78 -15.85 -54.80
CA PRO A 239 42.25 -15.65 -56.15
C PRO A 239 42.03 -14.17 -56.54
N ASN A 240 42.06 -13.27 -55.57
CA ASN A 240 41.91 -11.81 -55.74
C ASN A 240 43.23 -11.04 -55.48
N SER A 241 44.38 -11.64 -55.65
CA SER A 241 45.66 -11.02 -55.35
C SER A 241 45.96 -9.82 -56.26
N LYS A 242 46.11 -8.67 -55.64
CA LYS A 242 46.73 -7.45 -56.27
C LYS A 242 48.20 -7.44 -55.95
N VAL A 243 49.03 -7.24 -56.94
CA VAL A 243 50.47 -7.11 -56.75
C VAL A 243 50.75 -5.80 -56.00
N ILE A 244 51.19 -5.89 -54.75
CA ILE A 244 51.64 -4.74 -53.93
C ILE A 244 53.18 -4.78 -53.91
N ILE A 245 53.77 -3.80 -54.54
CA ILE A 245 55.24 -3.61 -54.44
C ILE A 245 55.52 -2.72 -53.25
N THR A 246 56.16 -3.28 -52.20
CA THR A 246 56.58 -2.50 -51.03
C THR A 246 58.06 -2.58 -50.83
N ASN A 247 58.64 -1.56 -50.27
CA ASN A 247 60.04 -1.53 -49.86
C ASN A 247 60.33 -2.33 -48.57
N GLY A 248 59.40 -3.13 -48.08
CA GLY A 248 59.58 -4.00 -46.93
C GLY A 248 59.16 -3.39 -45.57
N GLU A 249 58.67 -2.15 -45.55
CA GLU A 249 58.40 -1.46 -44.27
C GLU A 249 56.96 -1.46 -43.82
N ALA A 250 55.98 -1.72 -44.64
CA ALA A 250 54.56 -2.09 -44.26
C ALA A 250 53.71 -2.36 -45.51
N PRO A 251 52.78 -3.33 -45.52
CA PRO A 251 51.82 -3.51 -46.62
C PRO A 251 50.80 -2.40 -46.56
N LEU A 252 50.74 -1.53 -47.57
CA LEU A 252 49.64 -0.59 -47.77
C LEU A 252 48.50 -1.31 -48.50
N LEU A 253 47.39 -1.54 -47.80
CA LEU A 253 46.16 -2.01 -48.40
C LEU A 253 45.46 -0.85 -49.12
N MET A 254 45.59 -0.73 -50.43
CA MET A 254 44.79 0.19 -51.25
C MET A 254 43.49 -0.48 -51.61
N ASN A 255 42.41 -0.05 -51.00
CA ASN A 255 41.05 -0.38 -51.43
C ASN A 255 40.71 0.45 -52.67
N GLU A 256 40.39 -0.22 -53.78
CA GLU A 256 39.84 0.46 -54.94
C GLU A 256 38.47 1.08 -54.61
N ILE A 257 38.42 2.43 -54.61
CA ILE A 257 37.15 3.16 -54.64
C ILE A 257 36.55 2.89 -56.02
N LYS A 258 35.52 2.06 -56.06
CA LYS A 258 34.63 1.98 -57.24
C LYS A 258 33.97 3.36 -57.37
N SER A 259 34.44 4.14 -58.31
CA SER A 259 33.66 5.29 -58.86
C SER A 259 32.50 4.74 -59.67
N ASN A 260 31.29 4.98 -59.20
CA ASN A 260 30.08 4.98 -60.01
C ASN A 260 29.83 6.40 -60.48
#